data_1a3b4e2fd8f1222760199e3bfb5b769f
#
_entry.id   1a3b4e2fd8f1222760199e3bfb5b769f
#
_cell.length_a   1.000
_cell.length_b   1.000
_cell.length_c   1.000
_cell.angle_alpha   90.00
_cell.angle_beta   90.00
_cell.angle_gamma   90.00
#
_symmetry.space_group_name_H-M   'P 1'
#
loop_
_entity.id
_entity.type
_entity.pdbx_description
1 polymer ?
#
loop_
_entity_poly.entity_id
_entity_poly.type
_entity_poly.pdbx_seq_one_letter_code
_entity_poly.pdbx_strand_id
1 'polypeptide(L)'
;MQFVIIGAGRVGLRTARVLREEGHDLTVIEPDPTIADRGREAGFAVIEGDGSRESVLESAGVDDADAVGALTGDLNVNFAACLIGTHHGCRTVMRIDEDYREGIYQQYADEVDEVVYPERLGAIGAKNALLGGSLTAIADVAQNL
;
A
#
# COMPACT_ATOMS: atom_id res chain seq x y z
N MET A 1 0.47 -16.02 -1.52
CA MET A 1 1.39 -15.04 -2.12
C MET A 1 2.18 -14.34 -1.01
N GLN A 2 3.29 -13.72 -1.37
CA GLN A 2 4.13 -12.98 -0.43
C GLN A 2 4.17 -11.50 -0.81
N PHE A 3 3.99 -10.62 0.17
CA PHE A 3 3.92 -9.17 -0.05
C PHE A 3 4.87 -8.42 0.86
N VAL A 4 5.39 -7.31 0.37
CA VAL A 4 6.09 -6.29 1.18
C VAL A 4 5.19 -5.06 1.21
N ILE A 5 4.82 -4.64 2.40
CA ILE A 5 3.96 -3.46 2.62
C ILE A 5 4.81 -2.37 3.25
N ILE A 6 4.85 -1.20 2.63
CA ILE A 6 5.55 -0.04 3.15
C ILE A 6 4.52 0.85 3.86
N GLY A 7 4.73 1.04 5.14
CA GLY A 7 3.85 1.82 6.01
C GLY A 7 2.92 0.95 6.85
N ALA A 8 2.96 1.17 8.17
CA ALA A 8 2.09 0.49 9.13
C ALA A 8 1.03 1.45 9.71
N GLY A 9 0.70 2.49 8.97
CA GLY A 9 -0.39 3.40 9.31
C GLY A 9 -1.76 2.79 8.99
N ARG A 10 -2.78 3.63 8.94
CA ARG A 10 -4.16 3.16 8.76
C ARG A 10 -4.37 2.36 7.49
N VAL A 11 -3.88 2.84 6.36
CA VAL A 11 -4.07 2.14 5.08
C VAL A 11 -3.21 0.89 5.02
N GLY A 12 -1.92 1.02 5.34
CA GLY A 12 -0.98 -0.09 5.25
C GLY A 12 -1.35 -1.26 6.16
N LEU A 13 -1.62 -0.97 7.43
CA LEU A 13 -1.91 -2.04 8.40
C LEU A 13 -3.26 -2.71 8.15
N ARG A 14 -4.26 -1.95 7.71
CA ARG A 14 -5.57 -2.52 7.35
C ARG A 14 -5.47 -3.38 6.11
N THR A 15 -4.70 -2.96 5.12
CA THR A 15 -4.43 -3.78 3.92
C THR A 15 -3.71 -5.06 4.31
N ALA A 16 -2.70 -4.96 5.15
CA ALA A 16 -1.96 -6.11 5.66
C ALA A 16 -2.87 -7.10 6.39
N ARG A 17 -3.80 -6.58 7.20
CA ARG A 17 -4.75 -7.42 7.93
C ARG A 17 -5.66 -8.20 6.99
N VAL A 18 -6.21 -7.56 5.97
CA VAL A 18 -7.08 -8.23 4.99
C VAL A 18 -6.30 -9.31 4.24
N LEU A 19 -5.09 -9.00 3.79
CA LEU A 19 -4.25 -9.97 3.10
C LEU A 19 -3.93 -11.18 3.97
N ARG A 20 -3.63 -10.96 5.26
CA ARG A 20 -3.36 -12.05 6.20
C ARG A 20 -4.60 -12.92 6.42
N GLU A 21 -5.78 -12.31 6.54
CA GLU A 21 -7.05 -13.04 6.68
C GLU A 21 -7.34 -13.91 5.47
N GLU A 22 -6.89 -13.50 4.31
CA GLU A 22 -7.02 -14.27 3.07
C GLU A 22 -5.90 -15.31 2.86
N GLY A 23 -5.03 -15.48 3.85
CA GLY A 23 -4.02 -16.53 3.85
C GLY A 23 -2.69 -16.17 3.21
N HIS A 24 -2.43 -14.89 2.99
CA HIS A 24 -1.16 -14.45 2.40
C HIS A 24 -0.10 -14.14 3.48
N ASP A 25 1.15 -14.26 3.08
CA ASP A 25 2.29 -13.91 3.92
C ASP A 25 2.75 -12.49 3.57
N LEU A 26 3.15 -11.73 4.59
CA LEU A 26 3.60 -10.37 4.36
C LEU A 26 4.57 -9.89 5.43
N THR A 27 5.40 -8.94 5.04
CA THR A 27 6.29 -8.20 5.93
C THR A 27 6.00 -6.71 5.76
N VAL A 28 5.91 -6.00 6.87
CA VAL A 28 5.62 -4.56 6.88
C VAL A 28 6.91 -3.82 7.23
N ILE A 29 7.15 -2.71 6.54
CA ILE A 29 8.28 -1.81 6.80
C ILE A 29 7.72 -0.50 7.35
N GLU A 30 8.24 -0.04 8.50
CA GLU A 30 7.77 1.18 9.16
C GLU A 30 8.94 1.88 9.87
N PRO A 31 9.22 3.17 9.59
CA PRO A 31 10.33 3.88 10.23
C PRO A 31 10.05 4.34 11.65
N ASP A 32 8.80 4.60 12.01
CA ASP A 32 8.45 5.08 13.36
C ASP A 32 8.42 3.92 14.35
N PRO A 33 9.23 3.96 15.43
CA PRO A 33 9.30 2.85 16.38
C PRO A 33 7.97 2.53 17.06
N THR A 34 7.19 3.55 17.38
CA THR A 34 5.89 3.37 18.05
C THR A 34 4.89 2.70 17.13
N ILE A 35 4.84 3.12 15.87
CA ILE A 35 3.95 2.54 14.87
C ILE A 35 4.40 1.12 14.52
N ALA A 36 5.71 0.90 14.41
CA ALA A 36 6.27 -0.43 14.18
C ALA A 36 5.88 -1.39 15.31
N ASP A 37 5.96 -0.95 16.55
CA ASP A 37 5.57 -1.76 17.72
C ASP A 37 4.07 -2.11 17.69
N ARG A 38 3.22 -1.18 17.28
CA ARG A 38 1.78 -1.45 17.10
C ARG A 38 1.54 -2.54 16.05
N GLY A 39 2.29 -2.52 14.96
CA GLY A 39 2.21 -3.56 13.94
C GLY A 39 2.63 -4.92 14.48
N ARG A 40 3.69 -4.97 15.28
CA ARG A 40 4.14 -6.20 15.93
C ARG A 40 3.13 -6.72 16.94
N GLU A 41 2.54 -5.83 17.72
CA GLU A 41 1.48 -6.19 18.68
C GLU A 41 0.25 -6.78 17.98
N ALA A 42 -0.01 -6.31 16.76
CA ALA A 42 -1.09 -6.87 15.93
C ALA A 42 -0.71 -8.21 15.27
N GLY A 43 0.50 -8.71 15.52
CA GLY A 43 0.95 -10.02 15.06
C GLY A 43 1.66 -10.03 13.71
N PHE A 44 2.03 -8.87 13.18
CA PHE A 44 2.74 -8.78 11.91
C PHE A 44 4.26 -8.85 12.08
N ALA A 45 4.93 -9.40 11.08
CA ALA A 45 6.37 -9.23 10.93
C ALA A 45 6.64 -7.80 10.48
N VAL A 46 7.30 -7.00 11.30
CA VAL A 46 7.60 -5.60 11.01
C VAL A 46 9.09 -5.36 11.07
N ILE A 47 9.62 -4.74 10.02
CA ILE A 47 10.99 -4.24 9.98
C ILE A 47 10.92 -2.73 10.21
N GLU A 48 11.60 -2.26 11.25
CA GLU A 48 11.74 -0.85 11.50
C GLU A 48 12.82 -0.29 10.57
N GLY A 49 12.43 0.56 9.64
CA GLY A 49 13.37 1.09 8.67
C GLY A 49 12.72 1.99 7.62
N ASP A 50 13.57 2.53 6.78
CA ASP A 50 13.18 3.44 5.70
C ASP A 50 12.82 2.63 4.45
N GLY A 51 11.56 2.70 4.05
CA GLY A 51 11.03 1.98 2.87
C GLY A 51 11.52 2.53 1.52
N SER A 52 12.30 3.60 1.51
CA SER A 52 12.94 4.11 0.29
C SER A 52 14.34 3.50 0.05
N ARG A 53 14.79 2.62 0.94
CA ARG A 53 16.11 1.99 0.85
C ARG A 53 16.02 0.56 0.40
N GLU A 54 16.78 0.24 -0.65
CA GLU A 54 16.82 -1.11 -1.22
C GLU A 54 17.22 -2.17 -0.20
N SER A 55 18.23 -1.89 0.63
CA SER A 55 18.68 -2.84 1.67
C SER A 55 17.59 -3.21 2.66
N VAL A 56 16.69 -2.27 2.96
CA VAL A 56 15.55 -2.50 3.87
C VAL A 56 14.51 -3.41 3.19
N LEU A 57 14.21 -3.15 1.91
CA LEU A 57 13.29 -4.00 1.17
C LEU A 57 13.86 -5.41 0.96
N GLU A 58 15.15 -5.53 0.73
CA GLU A 58 15.81 -6.84 0.65
C GLU A 58 15.68 -7.60 1.96
N SER A 59 15.86 -6.92 3.11
CA SER A 59 15.67 -7.53 4.43
C SER A 59 14.22 -7.97 4.66
N ALA A 60 13.26 -7.33 3.99
CA ALA A 60 11.85 -7.68 4.06
C ALA A 60 11.45 -8.79 3.08
N GLY A 61 12.38 -9.28 2.28
CA GLY A 61 12.12 -10.37 1.35
C GLY A 61 11.61 -9.94 -0.02
N VAL A 62 11.96 -8.75 -0.48
CA VAL A 62 11.51 -8.24 -1.78
C VAL A 62 11.94 -9.14 -2.93
N ASP A 63 13.06 -9.86 -2.80
CA ASP A 63 13.54 -10.78 -3.84
C ASP A 63 12.55 -11.92 -4.14
N ASP A 64 11.79 -12.33 -3.14
CA ASP A 64 10.82 -13.42 -3.25
C ASP A 64 9.38 -12.94 -3.20
N ALA A 65 9.16 -11.63 -3.13
CA ALA A 65 7.81 -11.08 -3.04
C ALA A 65 7.11 -11.06 -4.39
N ASP A 66 5.81 -11.27 -4.36
CA ASP A 66 4.94 -11.15 -5.54
C ASP A 66 4.59 -9.69 -5.82
N ALA A 67 4.44 -8.89 -4.78
CA ALA A 67 4.10 -7.48 -4.92
C ALA A 67 4.65 -6.63 -3.78
N VAL A 68 4.83 -5.34 -4.08
CA VAL A 68 5.15 -4.29 -3.12
C VAL A 68 4.00 -3.30 -3.10
N GLY A 69 3.43 -3.08 -1.92
CA GLY A 69 2.41 -2.07 -1.68
C GLY A 69 3.00 -0.91 -0.89
N ALA A 70 3.22 0.21 -1.53
CA ALA A 70 3.77 1.42 -0.90
C ALA A 70 2.62 2.32 -0.46
N LEU A 71 2.25 2.24 0.81
CA LEU A 71 1.00 2.76 1.34
C LEU A 71 1.19 3.80 2.45
N THR A 72 2.31 4.53 2.43
CA THR A 72 2.57 5.63 3.35
C THR A 72 1.89 6.92 2.90
N GLY A 73 1.91 7.94 3.76
CA GLY A 73 1.51 9.28 3.37
C GLY A 73 2.60 10.07 2.61
N ASP A 74 3.80 9.51 2.46
CA ASP A 74 4.93 10.16 1.80
C ASP A 74 5.07 9.67 0.36
N LEU A 75 4.76 10.54 -0.59
CA LEU A 75 4.80 10.23 -2.02
C LEU A 75 6.19 9.77 -2.49
N ASN A 76 7.24 10.42 -2.00
CA ASN A 76 8.60 10.11 -2.44
C ASN A 76 9.05 8.73 -1.94
N VAL A 77 8.70 8.38 -0.71
CA VAL A 77 8.98 7.03 -0.16
C VAL A 77 8.23 5.98 -0.96
N ASN A 78 6.94 6.22 -1.22
CA ASN A 78 6.11 5.28 -1.98
C ASN A 78 6.68 5.02 -3.37
N PHE A 79 7.06 6.09 -4.07
CA PHE A 79 7.62 5.97 -5.41
C PHE A 79 8.95 5.23 -5.41
N ALA A 80 9.85 5.56 -4.49
CA ALA A 80 11.14 4.89 -4.37
C ALA A 80 10.96 3.39 -4.09
N ALA A 81 10.06 3.04 -3.18
CA ALA A 81 9.76 1.63 -2.87
C ALA A 81 9.23 0.87 -4.08
N CYS A 82 8.35 1.50 -4.85
CA CYS A 82 7.81 0.89 -6.07
C CYS A 82 8.89 0.69 -7.14
N LEU A 83 9.80 1.64 -7.31
CA LEU A 83 10.93 1.49 -8.25
C LEU A 83 11.81 0.30 -7.85
N ILE A 84 12.08 0.14 -6.57
CA ILE A 84 12.82 -1.01 -6.04
C ILE A 84 12.04 -2.30 -6.33
N GLY A 85 10.75 -2.32 -6.05
CA GLY A 85 9.90 -3.47 -6.33
C GLY A 85 9.92 -3.87 -7.80
N THR A 86 9.81 -2.90 -8.70
CA THR A 86 9.89 -3.14 -10.14
C THR A 86 11.24 -3.75 -10.53
N HIS A 87 12.33 -3.25 -9.96
CA HIS A 87 13.67 -3.77 -10.22
C HIS A 87 13.81 -5.23 -9.79
N HIS A 88 13.10 -5.65 -8.76
CA HIS A 88 13.09 -7.03 -8.27
C HIS A 88 11.99 -7.90 -8.92
N GLY A 89 11.28 -7.38 -9.92
CA GLY A 89 10.27 -8.14 -10.64
C GLY A 89 8.91 -8.23 -9.95
N CYS A 90 8.66 -7.41 -8.94
CA CYS A 90 7.40 -7.39 -8.21
C CYS A 90 6.34 -6.56 -8.94
N ARG A 91 5.07 -6.95 -8.77
CA ARG A 91 3.95 -6.06 -9.04
C ARG A 91 4.00 -4.91 -8.03
N THR A 92 3.69 -3.69 -8.46
CA THR A 92 3.77 -2.51 -7.60
C THR A 92 2.45 -1.77 -7.50
N VAL A 93 2.11 -1.39 -6.27
CA VAL A 93 0.92 -0.60 -5.96
C VAL A 93 1.36 0.60 -5.12
N MET A 94 0.94 1.78 -5.51
CA MET A 94 1.35 3.02 -4.87
C MET A 94 0.13 3.82 -4.40
N ARG A 95 0.17 4.25 -3.14
CA ARG A 95 -0.81 5.21 -2.61
C ARG A 95 -0.41 6.63 -3.00
N ILE A 96 -1.38 7.38 -3.49
CA ILE A 96 -1.26 8.83 -3.69
C ILE A 96 -2.40 9.51 -2.95
N ASP A 97 -2.07 10.49 -2.10
CA ASP A 97 -3.07 11.32 -1.43
C ASP A 97 -3.51 12.45 -2.35
N GLU A 98 -4.78 12.84 -2.28
CA GLU A 98 -5.39 13.79 -3.23
C GLU A 98 -4.93 15.24 -3.06
N ASP A 99 -4.09 15.54 -2.07
CA ASP A 99 -3.52 16.86 -1.87
C ASP A 99 -2.50 17.26 -2.95
N TYR A 100 -2.06 16.29 -3.75
CA TYR A 100 -1.12 16.55 -4.83
C TYR A 100 -1.83 16.96 -6.11
N ARG A 101 -1.19 17.84 -6.89
CA ARG A 101 -1.73 18.29 -8.17
C ARG A 101 -1.84 17.13 -9.16
N GLU A 102 -2.92 17.10 -9.92
CA GLU A 102 -3.25 16.03 -10.86
C GLU A 102 -2.13 15.73 -11.86
N GLY A 103 -1.40 16.74 -12.35
CA GLY A 103 -0.29 16.54 -13.27
C GLY A 103 0.89 15.77 -12.68
N ILE A 104 1.05 15.79 -11.35
CA ILE A 104 2.09 15.03 -10.66
C ILE A 104 1.71 13.55 -10.62
N TYR A 105 0.44 13.25 -10.44
CA TYR A 105 -0.05 11.87 -10.38
C TYR A 105 0.25 11.08 -11.66
N GLN A 106 0.03 11.72 -12.81
CA GLN A 106 0.25 11.09 -14.11
C GLN A 106 1.70 10.63 -14.28
N GLN A 107 2.64 11.45 -13.84
CA GLN A 107 4.06 11.15 -13.92
C GLN A 107 4.43 9.89 -13.14
N TYR A 108 3.86 9.71 -11.94
CA TYR A 108 4.13 8.54 -11.11
C TYR A 108 3.34 7.31 -11.55
N ALA A 109 2.10 7.52 -11.98
CA ALA A 109 1.20 6.44 -12.38
C ALA A 109 1.76 5.59 -13.53
N ASP A 110 2.53 6.19 -14.43
CA ASP A 110 3.12 5.48 -15.56
C ASP A 110 4.26 4.53 -15.17
N GLU A 111 4.83 4.70 -13.97
CA GLU A 111 5.97 3.93 -13.48
C GLU A 111 5.60 2.78 -12.53
N VAL A 112 4.34 2.68 -12.16
CA VAL A 112 3.84 1.64 -11.24
C VAL A 112 2.67 0.90 -11.88
N ASP A 113 2.39 -0.31 -11.38
CA ASP A 113 1.31 -1.12 -11.95
C ASP A 113 -0.07 -0.56 -11.60
N GLU A 114 -0.27 -0.13 -10.36
CA GLU A 114 -1.54 0.45 -9.91
C GLU A 114 -1.32 1.59 -8.93
N VAL A 115 -2.22 2.56 -8.96
CA VAL A 115 -2.28 3.65 -7.99
C VAL A 115 -3.59 3.54 -7.22
N VAL A 116 -3.51 3.72 -5.90
CA VAL A 116 -4.69 3.76 -5.04
C VAL A 116 -4.83 5.14 -4.41
N TYR A 117 -6.07 5.62 -4.36
CA TYR A 117 -6.46 6.91 -3.77
C TYR A 117 -7.44 6.60 -2.64
N PRO A 118 -6.96 6.40 -1.40
CA PRO A 118 -7.82 5.91 -0.31
C PRO A 118 -9.01 6.81 -0.01
N GLU A 119 -8.83 8.11 -0.09
CA GLU A 119 -9.91 9.07 0.16
C GLU A 119 -10.99 9.02 -0.92
N ARG A 120 -10.59 8.85 -2.18
CA ARG A 120 -11.51 8.71 -3.30
C ARG A 120 -12.35 7.46 -3.17
N LEU A 121 -11.73 6.33 -2.83
CA LEU A 121 -12.45 5.07 -2.60
C LEU A 121 -13.47 5.22 -1.46
N GLY A 122 -13.08 5.87 -0.36
CA GLY A 122 -13.97 6.15 0.75
C GLY A 122 -15.16 7.03 0.36
N ALA A 123 -14.91 8.08 -0.42
CA ALA A 123 -15.97 9.00 -0.88
C ALA A 123 -16.97 8.29 -1.82
N ILE A 124 -16.48 7.44 -2.71
CA ILE A 124 -17.34 6.67 -3.63
C ILE A 124 -18.19 5.67 -2.84
N GLY A 125 -17.58 4.98 -1.86
CA GLY A 125 -18.31 4.07 -0.98
C GLY A 125 -19.41 4.78 -0.19
N ALA A 126 -19.10 5.95 0.37
CA ALA A 126 -20.08 6.76 1.10
C ALA A 126 -21.23 7.21 0.19
N LYS A 127 -20.91 7.68 -1.01
CA LYS A 127 -21.93 8.07 -2.00
C LYS A 127 -22.85 6.90 -2.33
N ASN A 128 -22.30 5.73 -2.60
CA ASN A 128 -23.09 4.55 -2.93
C ASN A 128 -24.01 4.14 -1.77
N ALA A 129 -23.50 4.16 -0.54
CA ALA A 129 -24.31 3.87 0.65
C ALA A 129 -25.44 4.87 0.83
N LEU A 130 -25.18 6.17 0.63
CA LEU A 130 -26.20 7.23 0.72
C LEU A 130 -27.30 7.07 -0.33
N LEU A 131 -26.99 6.56 -1.50
CA LEU A 131 -27.95 6.28 -2.56
C LEU A 131 -28.70 4.96 -2.38
N GLY A 132 -28.49 4.25 -1.27
CA GLY A 132 -29.16 2.98 -0.97
C GLY A 132 -28.43 1.75 -1.53
N GLY A 133 -27.23 1.90 -2.04
CA GLY A 133 -26.39 0.77 -2.45
C GLY A 133 -25.75 0.06 -1.26
N SER A 134 -25.26 -1.14 -1.47
CA SER A 134 -24.52 -1.89 -0.46
C SER A 134 -23.01 -1.74 -0.64
N LEU A 135 -22.25 -2.07 0.41
CA LEU A 135 -20.79 -2.08 0.35
C LEU A 135 -20.26 -3.13 -0.62
N THR A 136 -21.06 -4.12 -1.00
CA THR A 136 -20.66 -5.09 -2.02
C THR A 136 -20.53 -4.46 -3.41
N ALA A 137 -21.12 -3.30 -3.64
CA ALA A 137 -20.94 -2.52 -4.87
C ALA A 137 -19.54 -1.92 -5.02
N ILE A 138 -18.69 -2.02 -4.00
CA ILE A 138 -17.30 -1.54 -4.06
C ILE A 138 -16.52 -2.19 -5.20
N ALA A 139 -16.77 -3.46 -5.49
CA ALA A 139 -16.12 -4.15 -6.59
C ALA A 139 -16.43 -3.50 -7.94
N ASP A 140 -17.69 -3.09 -8.16
CA ASP A 140 -18.11 -2.39 -9.37
C ASP A 140 -17.51 -0.98 -9.45
N VAL A 141 -17.42 -0.31 -8.30
CA VAL A 141 -16.79 1.00 -8.19
C VAL A 141 -15.31 0.93 -8.56
N ALA A 142 -14.59 -0.08 -8.07
CA ALA A 142 -13.18 -0.25 -8.35
C ALA A 142 -12.90 -0.42 -9.85
N GLN A 143 -13.81 -1.04 -10.60
CA GLN A 143 -13.67 -1.22 -12.05
C GLN A 143 -13.87 0.08 -12.83
N ASN A 144 -14.53 1.06 -12.25
CA ASN A 144 -14.85 2.34 -12.89
C ASN A 144 -13.87 3.46 -12.50
N LEU A 145 -12.91 3.19 -11.67
CA LEU A 145 -11.85 4.12 -11.31
C LEU A 145 -10.73 4.09 -12.34
#